data_088b13adc6579440366857ffd00a011a
#
_entry.id   088b13adc6579440366857ffd00a011a
#
_cell.length_a   1.000
_cell.length_b   1.000
_cell.length_c   1.000
_cell.angle_alpha   90.00
_cell.angle_beta   90.00
_cell.angle_gamma   90.00
#
_symmetry.space_group_name_H-M   'P 1'
#
loop_
_entity.id
_entity.type
_entity.pdbx_description
1 polymer ?
#
loop_
_entity_poly.entity_id
_entity_poly.type
_entity_poly.pdbx_seq_one_letter_code
_entity_poly.pdbx_strand_id
1 'polypeptide(L)'
;MGRINLNSEAERNAYVDRFIDEYGNAEYEYMLVVDSKGDVSLLTSKLPDMIDMTDVDITMKGSYNIHNHPAAETQFSFSDDMDVPYMLDDGTKIMEAFDYKYRYRLEQMDGVTKEQWVEARSQAEENVLSIMQDRGLDLSDYEEYAKHILIEESCRILGKGVYTRWKR
;
A
#
# COMPACT_ATOMS: atom_id res chain seq x y z
N MET A 1 -13.51 -15.34 11.32
CA MET A 1 -12.18 -15.42 10.71
C MET A 1 -11.17 -15.97 11.72
N GLY A 2 -9.94 -16.29 11.29
CA GLY A 2 -8.95 -16.94 12.11
C GLY A 2 -8.11 -15.97 12.95
N ARG A 3 -7.18 -16.54 13.69
CA ARG A 3 -6.15 -15.80 14.42
C ARG A 3 -4.79 -16.32 13.97
N ILE A 4 -3.87 -15.41 13.64
CA ILE A 4 -2.52 -15.75 13.21
C ILE A 4 -1.47 -15.00 14.02
N ASN A 5 -0.25 -15.53 14.03
CA ASN A 5 0.88 -14.81 14.59
C ASN A 5 1.35 -13.76 13.58
N LEU A 6 1.14 -12.49 13.87
CA LEU A 6 1.56 -11.37 13.00
C LEU A 6 3.06 -11.38 12.69
N ASN A 7 3.88 -11.90 13.60
CA ASN A 7 5.32 -12.03 13.41
C ASN A 7 5.72 -13.27 12.61
N SER A 8 4.79 -14.19 12.37
CA SER A 8 4.99 -15.35 11.49
C SER A 8 4.67 -14.97 10.05
N GLU A 9 5.68 -14.70 9.26
CA GLU A 9 5.53 -14.40 7.84
C GLU A 9 4.86 -15.56 7.09
N ALA A 10 5.18 -16.80 7.44
CA ALA A 10 4.59 -17.99 6.81
C ALA A 10 3.08 -18.10 7.06
N GLU A 11 2.62 -17.86 8.29
CA GLU A 11 1.19 -17.88 8.61
C GLU A 11 0.46 -16.75 7.89
N ARG A 12 1.03 -15.54 7.91
CA ARG A 12 0.48 -14.38 7.21
C ARG A 12 0.37 -14.64 5.71
N ASN A 13 1.42 -15.14 5.08
CA ASN A 13 1.46 -15.38 3.64
C ASN A 13 0.38 -16.37 3.19
N ALA A 14 0.04 -17.38 3.98
CA ALA A 14 -1.04 -18.32 3.64
C ALA A 14 -2.42 -17.64 3.52
N TYR A 15 -2.70 -16.61 4.35
CA TYR A 15 -3.91 -15.80 4.22
C TYR A 15 -3.82 -14.83 3.05
N VAL A 16 -2.65 -14.21 2.86
CA VAL A 16 -2.40 -13.25 1.78
C VAL A 16 -2.52 -13.91 0.42
N ASP A 17 -1.92 -15.08 0.22
CA ASP A 17 -1.99 -15.82 -1.06
C ASP A 17 -3.45 -16.15 -1.39
N ARG A 18 -4.22 -16.64 -0.42
CA ARG A 18 -5.65 -16.90 -0.60
C ARG A 18 -6.44 -15.63 -0.91
N PHE A 19 -6.14 -14.52 -0.24
CA PHE A 19 -6.77 -13.22 -0.48
C PHE A 19 -6.49 -12.73 -1.89
N ILE A 20 -5.25 -12.83 -2.36
CA ILE A 20 -4.85 -12.45 -3.71
C ILE A 20 -5.55 -13.31 -4.76
N ASP A 21 -5.65 -14.63 -4.53
CA ASP A 21 -6.33 -15.56 -5.45
C ASP A 21 -7.83 -15.26 -5.53
N GLU A 22 -8.48 -14.93 -4.41
CA GLU A 22 -9.92 -14.70 -4.33
C GLU A 22 -10.32 -13.31 -4.86
N TYR A 23 -9.54 -12.27 -4.56
CA TYR A 23 -9.91 -10.87 -4.85
C TYR A 23 -9.06 -10.23 -5.96
N GLY A 24 -8.17 -10.96 -6.59
CA GLY A 24 -7.26 -10.44 -7.61
C GLY A 24 -7.92 -9.85 -8.85
N ASN A 25 -9.17 -10.24 -9.14
CA ASN A 25 -9.98 -9.76 -10.26
C ASN A 25 -11.31 -9.14 -9.79
N ALA A 26 -11.40 -8.72 -8.53
CA ALA A 26 -12.62 -8.14 -8.00
C ALA A 26 -12.90 -6.77 -8.61
N GLU A 27 -14.20 -6.43 -8.77
CA GLU A 27 -14.65 -5.11 -9.22
C GLU A 27 -14.56 -4.05 -8.12
N TYR A 28 -14.57 -4.51 -6.87
CA TYR A 28 -14.55 -3.64 -5.69
C TYR A 28 -13.24 -3.80 -4.94
N GLU A 29 -12.94 -2.79 -4.14
CA GLU A 29 -11.83 -2.85 -3.21
C GLU A 29 -12.16 -3.70 -1.98
N TYR A 30 -11.25 -4.57 -1.63
CA TYR A 30 -11.26 -5.43 -0.44
C TYR A 30 -9.95 -5.25 0.32
N MET A 31 -10.00 -5.35 1.64
CA MET A 31 -8.83 -5.30 2.49
C MET A 31 -8.83 -6.44 3.49
N LEU A 32 -7.74 -7.16 3.54
CA LEU A 32 -7.43 -8.10 4.60
C LEU A 32 -6.61 -7.39 5.67
N VAL A 33 -7.07 -7.42 6.91
CA VAL A 33 -6.36 -6.83 8.06
C VAL A 33 -5.98 -7.93 9.04
N VAL A 34 -4.74 -7.90 9.51
CA VAL A 34 -4.27 -8.65 10.67
C VAL A 34 -3.90 -7.64 11.74
N ASP A 35 -4.70 -7.53 12.79
CA ASP A 35 -4.45 -6.59 13.86
C ASP A 35 -3.22 -6.96 14.71
N SER A 36 -2.82 -6.09 15.61
CA SER A 36 -1.64 -6.29 16.48
C SER A 36 -1.76 -7.52 17.41
N LYS A 37 -2.96 -8.08 17.58
CA LYS A 37 -3.24 -9.29 18.36
C LYS A 37 -3.26 -10.55 17.48
N GLY A 38 -3.18 -10.39 16.17
CA GLY A 38 -3.24 -11.46 15.19
C GLY A 38 -4.65 -11.82 14.74
N ASP A 39 -5.68 -11.05 15.10
CA ASP A 39 -7.04 -11.29 14.63
C ASP A 39 -7.16 -10.85 13.17
N VAL A 40 -7.77 -11.71 12.34
CA VAL A 40 -7.88 -11.52 10.91
C VAL A 40 -9.27 -11.05 10.53
N SER A 41 -9.37 -9.96 9.79
CA SER A 41 -10.62 -9.38 9.30
C SER A 41 -10.56 -9.13 7.80
N LEU A 42 -11.72 -9.25 7.15
CA LEU A 42 -11.91 -8.91 5.75
C LEU A 42 -12.90 -7.76 5.67
N LEU A 43 -12.53 -6.69 4.99
CA LEU A 43 -13.29 -5.46 4.84
C LEU A 43 -13.61 -5.18 3.38
N THR A 44 -14.76 -4.58 3.12
CA THR A 44 -15.13 -3.98 1.84
C THR A 44 -16.28 -3.01 2.05
N SER A 45 -16.28 -1.91 1.30
CA SER A 45 -17.44 -1.00 1.20
C SER A 45 -18.23 -1.22 -0.08
N LYS A 46 -17.81 -2.19 -0.92
CA LYS A 46 -18.34 -2.41 -2.28
C LYS A 46 -18.23 -1.17 -3.16
N LEU A 47 -17.13 -0.45 -2.98
CA LEU A 47 -16.70 0.66 -3.84
C LEU A 47 -15.43 0.24 -4.59
N PRO A 48 -15.20 0.75 -5.82
CA PRO A 48 -14.04 0.33 -6.62
C PRO A 48 -12.73 0.99 -6.20
N ASP A 49 -12.78 2.07 -5.44
CA ASP A 49 -11.66 2.98 -5.20
C ASP A 49 -11.41 3.31 -3.72
N MET A 50 -12.21 2.74 -2.81
CA MET A 50 -12.02 2.99 -1.37
C MET A 50 -12.71 1.97 -0.47
N ILE A 51 -12.18 1.84 0.75
CA ILE A 51 -12.83 1.15 1.85
C ILE A 51 -13.17 2.19 2.92
N ASP A 52 -14.47 2.39 3.18
CA ASP A 52 -14.93 3.28 4.25
C ASP A 52 -14.71 2.60 5.62
N MET A 53 -13.83 3.20 6.41
CA MET A 53 -13.45 2.71 7.74
C MET A 53 -14.26 3.36 8.88
N THR A 54 -15.24 4.23 8.58
CA THR A 54 -15.95 5.06 9.58
C THR A 54 -16.61 4.24 10.67
N ASP A 55 -17.22 3.11 10.33
CA ASP A 55 -17.96 2.24 11.27
C ASP A 55 -17.22 0.93 11.57
N VAL A 56 -15.92 0.86 11.28
CA VAL A 56 -15.13 -0.36 11.46
C VAL A 56 -14.48 -0.39 12.84
N ASP A 57 -14.87 -1.36 13.68
CA ASP A 57 -14.30 -1.58 15.01
C ASP A 57 -13.04 -2.48 14.93
N ILE A 58 -12.00 -1.98 14.24
CA ILE A 58 -10.71 -2.64 14.14
C ILE A 58 -9.60 -1.65 14.49
N THR A 59 -8.69 -2.07 15.36
CA THR A 59 -7.52 -1.27 15.70
C THR A 59 -6.43 -1.46 14.64
N MET A 60 -6.22 -0.46 13.81
CA MET A 60 -5.20 -0.47 12.76
C MET A 60 -3.78 -0.31 13.30
N LYS A 61 -3.61 0.31 14.48
CA LYS A 61 -2.30 0.54 15.07
C LYS A 61 -1.50 -0.75 15.27
N GLY A 62 -0.33 -0.82 14.64
CA GLY A 62 0.54 -1.99 14.66
C GLY A 62 0.07 -3.16 13.80
N SER A 63 -0.97 -2.96 12.98
CA SER A 63 -1.52 -3.98 12.07
C SER A 63 -0.64 -4.21 10.85
N TYR A 64 -0.92 -5.33 10.20
CA TYR A 64 -0.63 -5.59 8.79
C TYR A 64 -1.93 -5.48 8.00
N ASN A 65 -1.91 -4.85 6.85
CA ASN A 65 -3.02 -4.92 5.91
C ASN A 65 -2.56 -5.15 4.47
N ILE A 66 -3.46 -5.69 3.66
CA ILE A 66 -3.30 -5.79 2.21
C ILE A 66 -4.65 -5.52 1.54
N HIS A 67 -4.66 -4.69 0.51
CA HIS A 67 -5.85 -4.42 -0.30
C HIS A 67 -5.58 -4.62 -1.79
N ASN A 68 -6.63 -4.87 -2.57
CA ASN A 68 -6.54 -4.92 -4.02
C ASN A 68 -6.88 -3.55 -4.62
N HIS A 69 -6.19 -3.21 -5.70
CA HIS A 69 -6.63 -2.14 -6.60
C HIS A 69 -7.35 -2.79 -7.79
N PRO A 70 -8.66 -2.60 -7.95
CA PRO A 70 -9.40 -3.07 -9.12
C PRO A 70 -8.78 -2.55 -10.41
N ALA A 71 -8.93 -3.31 -11.50
CA ALA A 71 -8.27 -2.99 -12.77
C ALA A 71 -8.62 -1.60 -13.33
N ALA A 72 -9.83 -1.09 -13.01
CA ALA A 72 -10.26 0.25 -13.41
C ALA A 72 -9.60 1.39 -12.60
N GLU A 73 -9.08 1.08 -11.40
CA GLU A 73 -8.56 2.05 -10.44
C GLU A 73 -7.07 1.82 -10.12
N THR A 74 -6.39 1.00 -10.92
CA THR A 74 -4.99 0.71 -10.65
C THR A 74 -4.09 1.93 -10.90
N GLN A 75 -3.14 2.12 -10.01
CA GLN A 75 -2.09 3.15 -10.13
C GLN A 75 -0.69 2.52 -10.17
N PHE A 76 -0.61 1.18 -10.17
CA PHE A 76 0.63 0.40 -10.12
C PHE A 76 1.52 0.70 -8.91
N SER A 77 0.96 1.31 -7.88
CA SER A 77 1.55 1.65 -6.60
C SER A 77 0.45 2.07 -5.61
N PHE A 78 0.83 2.46 -4.39
CA PHE A 78 -0.07 3.11 -3.44
C PHE A 78 -0.50 4.49 -3.93
N SER A 79 -1.71 4.91 -3.53
CA SER A 79 -2.09 6.31 -3.59
C SER A 79 -1.23 7.12 -2.60
N ASP A 80 -0.52 8.12 -3.10
CA ASP A 80 0.37 8.96 -2.30
C ASP A 80 -0.38 9.97 -1.43
N ASP A 81 -1.61 10.27 -1.79
CA ASP A 81 -2.49 11.24 -1.11
C ASP A 81 -3.60 10.59 -0.28
N MET A 82 -3.83 9.29 -0.42
CA MET A 82 -4.80 8.53 0.37
C MET A 82 -4.16 7.40 1.18
N ASP A 83 -3.63 6.35 0.53
CA ASP A 83 -3.14 5.15 1.21
C ASP A 83 -2.04 5.47 2.21
N VAL A 84 -1.03 6.23 1.80
CA VAL A 84 0.10 6.54 2.68
C VAL A 84 -0.30 7.44 3.85
N PRO A 85 -1.04 8.55 3.66
CA PRO A 85 -1.57 9.32 4.78
C PRO A 85 -2.45 8.53 5.75
N TYR A 86 -3.29 7.63 5.25
CA TYR A 86 -4.09 6.75 6.13
C TYR A 86 -3.22 5.80 6.92
N MET A 87 -2.23 5.16 6.31
CA MET A 87 -1.25 4.33 7.02
C MET A 87 -0.59 5.07 8.18
N LEU A 88 -0.22 6.33 7.97
CA LEU A 88 0.43 7.16 9.00
C LEU A 88 -0.54 7.53 10.14
N ASP A 89 -1.78 7.90 9.82
CA ASP A 89 -2.81 8.23 10.82
C ASP A 89 -3.19 7.05 11.67
N ASP A 90 -3.44 5.91 11.04
CA ASP A 90 -3.91 4.71 11.67
C ASP A 90 -2.82 3.98 12.45
N GLY A 91 -1.54 4.30 12.18
CA GLY A 91 -0.39 3.64 12.78
C GLY A 91 -0.21 2.20 12.30
N THR A 92 -0.65 1.88 11.08
CA THR A 92 -0.42 0.59 10.41
C THR A 92 1.08 0.32 10.30
N LYS A 93 1.51 -0.88 10.68
CA LYS A 93 2.93 -1.25 10.67
C LYS A 93 3.44 -1.66 9.30
N ILE A 94 2.64 -2.44 8.58
CA ILE A 94 2.94 -2.92 7.23
C ILE A 94 1.69 -2.76 6.39
N MET A 95 1.80 -2.02 5.31
CA MET A 95 0.76 -1.90 4.30
C MET A 95 1.22 -2.56 3.01
N GLU A 96 0.37 -3.40 2.45
CA GLU A 96 0.54 -3.95 1.11
C GLU A 96 -0.66 -3.61 0.24
N ALA A 97 -0.44 -3.57 -1.06
CA ALA A 97 -1.50 -3.59 -2.03
C ALA A 97 -1.06 -4.34 -3.28
N PHE A 98 -2.02 -4.66 -4.13
CA PHE A 98 -1.73 -5.30 -5.40
C PHE A 98 -2.79 -4.93 -6.45
N ASP A 99 -2.36 -4.91 -7.69
CA ASP A 99 -3.18 -4.81 -8.87
C ASP A 99 -2.99 -6.06 -9.77
N TYR A 100 -3.47 -6.01 -11.00
CA TYR A 100 -3.33 -7.14 -11.92
C TYR A 100 -1.88 -7.42 -12.36
N LYS A 101 -0.95 -6.48 -12.14
CA LYS A 101 0.44 -6.55 -12.63
C LYS A 101 1.48 -6.62 -11.53
N TYR A 102 1.25 -5.87 -10.45
CA TYR A 102 2.21 -5.69 -9.36
C TYR A 102 1.61 -5.98 -8.00
N ARG A 103 2.50 -6.32 -7.06
CA ARG A 103 2.28 -6.26 -5.62
C ARG A 103 3.32 -5.32 -5.03
N TYR A 104 2.95 -4.54 -4.03
CA TYR A 104 3.83 -3.56 -3.41
C TYR A 104 3.60 -3.48 -1.91
N ARG A 105 4.66 -3.11 -1.19
CA ARG A 105 4.70 -3.05 0.26
C ARG A 105 5.37 -1.76 0.71
N LEU A 106 4.81 -1.14 1.76
CA LEU A 106 5.40 -0.04 2.51
C LEU A 106 5.43 -0.39 3.99
N GLU A 107 6.58 -0.23 4.62
CA GLU A 107 6.81 -0.50 6.04
C GLU A 107 7.86 0.43 6.64
N GLN A 108 8.08 0.36 7.96
CA GLN A 108 9.07 1.15 8.69
C GLN A 108 8.82 2.67 8.62
N MET A 109 7.54 3.06 8.66
CA MET A 109 7.10 4.47 8.65
C MET A 109 6.91 5.04 10.06
N ASP A 110 7.30 4.32 11.11
CA ASP A 110 7.12 4.75 12.50
C ASP A 110 7.71 6.14 12.77
N GLY A 111 6.88 7.02 13.33
CA GLY A 111 7.27 8.38 13.69
C GLY A 111 7.35 9.37 12.52
N VAL A 112 6.97 8.97 11.32
CA VAL A 112 6.74 9.89 10.20
C VAL A 112 5.36 10.53 10.38
N THR A 113 5.30 11.87 10.29
CA THR A 113 4.02 12.59 10.31
C THR A 113 3.48 12.80 8.89
N LYS A 114 2.19 13.11 8.79
CA LYS A 114 1.60 13.48 7.49
C LYS A 114 2.28 14.70 6.86
N GLU A 115 2.62 15.69 7.66
CA GLU A 115 3.28 16.91 7.20
C GLU A 115 4.65 16.59 6.60
N GLN A 116 5.42 15.73 7.27
CA GLN A 116 6.71 15.25 6.76
C GLN A 116 6.55 14.48 5.45
N TRP A 117 5.50 13.63 5.36
CA TRP A 117 5.19 12.91 4.13
C TRP A 117 4.84 13.85 2.99
N VAL A 118 3.93 14.81 3.21
CA VAL A 118 3.51 15.80 2.19
C VAL A 118 4.71 16.61 1.68
N GLU A 119 5.60 17.03 2.58
CA GLU A 119 6.81 17.76 2.20
C GLU A 119 7.77 16.91 1.37
N ALA A 120 8.06 15.68 1.79
CA ALA A 120 8.93 14.77 1.08
C ALA A 120 8.34 14.38 -0.29
N ARG A 121 7.04 14.11 -0.35
CA ARG A 121 6.31 13.82 -1.60
C ARG A 121 6.39 14.99 -2.57
N SER A 122 6.19 16.22 -2.10
CA SER A 122 6.28 17.42 -2.96
C SER A 122 7.67 17.59 -3.56
N GLN A 123 8.73 17.34 -2.78
CA GLN A 123 10.10 17.36 -3.27
C GLN A 123 10.36 16.19 -4.25
N ALA A 124 9.83 15.01 -3.95
CA ALA A 124 9.97 13.83 -4.80
C ALA A 124 9.31 14.04 -6.18
N GLU A 125 8.15 14.68 -6.23
CA GLU A 125 7.41 14.97 -7.46
C GLU A 125 8.25 15.75 -8.48
N GLU A 126 9.07 16.69 -8.02
CA GLU A 126 10.00 17.45 -8.86
C GLU A 126 11.08 16.56 -9.51
N ASN A 127 11.40 15.42 -8.90
CA ASN A 127 12.46 14.53 -9.34
C ASN A 127 11.96 13.39 -10.26
N VAL A 128 10.66 13.08 -10.29
CA VAL A 128 10.11 11.90 -10.95
C VAL A 128 10.57 11.77 -12.41
N LEU A 129 10.42 12.83 -13.21
CA LEU A 129 10.78 12.80 -14.63
C LEU A 129 12.28 12.60 -14.84
N SER A 130 13.11 13.22 -14.03
CA SER A 130 14.58 13.05 -14.10
C SER A 130 14.97 11.61 -13.74
N ILE A 131 14.37 11.05 -12.69
CA ILE A 131 14.64 9.66 -12.29
C ILE A 131 14.17 8.68 -13.36
N MET A 132 13.02 8.92 -13.99
CA MET A 132 12.55 8.12 -15.12
C MET A 132 13.57 8.12 -16.26
N GLN A 133 14.05 9.30 -16.65
CA GLN A 133 15.03 9.45 -17.69
C GLN A 133 16.35 8.72 -17.36
N ASP A 134 16.84 8.86 -16.13
CA ASP A 134 18.05 8.19 -15.66
C ASP A 134 17.91 6.65 -15.67
N ARG A 135 16.70 6.13 -15.52
CA ARG A 135 16.36 4.70 -15.61
C ARG A 135 16.09 4.22 -17.04
N GLY A 136 16.16 5.10 -18.03
CA GLY A 136 15.90 4.78 -19.43
C GLY A 136 14.41 4.58 -19.74
N LEU A 137 13.52 5.12 -18.90
CA LEU A 137 12.07 5.14 -19.11
C LEU A 137 11.68 6.38 -19.91
N ASP A 138 10.64 6.28 -20.72
CA ASP A 138 10.10 7.41 -21.48
C ASP A 138 8.69 7.82 -21.02
N LEU A 139 8.08 8.77 -21.72
CA LEU A 139 6.73 9.24 -21.35
C LEU A 139 5.65 8.18 -21.55
N SER A 140 5.86 7.16 -22.35
CA SER A 140 4.91 6.04 -22.47
C SER A 140 4.89 5.15 -21.23
N ASP A 141 5.95 5.18 -20.43
CA ASP A 141 6.09 4.44 -19.18
C ASP A 141 5.52 5.22 -17.98
N TYR A 142 5.11 6.48 -18.17
CA TYR A 142 4.74 7.38 -17.07
C TYR A 142 3.61 6.81 -16.19
N GLU A 143 2.55 6.33 -16.79
CA GLU A 143 1.40 5.76 -16.05
C GLU A 143 1.81 4.60 -15.14
N GLU A 144 2.70 3.73 -15.62
CA GLU A 144 3.13 2.55 -14.89
C GLU A 144 4.19 2.83 -13.82
N TYR A 145 5.02 3.85 -14.00
CA TYR A 145 6.22 4.05 -13.17
C TYR A 145 6.22 5.33 -12.33
N ALA A 146 5.49 6.37 -12.72
CA ALA A 146 5.59 7.66 -12.03
C ALA A 146 5.20 7.57 -10.55
N LYS A 147 4.09 6.94 -10.22
CA LYS A 147 3.62 6.77 -8.83
C LYS A 147 4.58 5.89 -8.02
N HIS A 148 5.07 4.82 -8.62
CA HIS A 148 6.09 3.95 -8.02
C HIS A 148 7.36 4.73 -7.65
N ILE A 149 7.89 5.52 -8.58
CA ILE A 149 9.08 6.34 -8.36
C ILE A 149 8.82 7.42 -7.32
N LEU A 150 7.63 8.03 -7.34
CA LEU A 150 7.23 9.05 -6.36
C LEU A 150 7.28 8.51 -4.93
N ILE A 151 6.69 7.33 -4.67
CA ILE A 151 6.71 6.72 -3.34
C ILE A 151 8.14 6.35 -2.92
N GLU A 152 8.90 5.72 -3.82
CA GLU A 152 10.29 5.33 -3.56
C GLU A 152 11.17 6.54 -3.22
N GLU A 153 11.09 7.61 -4.00
CA GLU A 153 11.85 8.84 -3.79
C GLU A 153 11.41 9.59 -2.54
N SER A 154 10.12 9.59 -2.22
CA SER A 154 9.60 10.17 -0.97
C SER A 154 10.21 9.47 0.26
N CYS A 155 10.26 8.13 0.26
CA CYS A 155 10.92 7.36 1.32
C CYS A 155 12.42 7.69 1.40
N ARG A 156 13.09 7.86 0.26
CA ARG A 156 14.51 8.24 0.21
C ARG A 156 14.75 9.64 0.82
N ILE A 157 13.92 10.61 0.48
CA ILE A 157 14.00 11.99 1.03
C ILE A 157 13.74 12.00 2.53
N LEU A 158 12.74 11.25 2.99
CA LEU A 158 12.45 11.09 4.42
C LEU A 158 13.60 10.43 5.19
N GLY A 159 14.44 9.62 4.53
CA GLY A 159 15.40 8.75 5.20
C GLY A 159 14.72 7.67 6.06
N LYS A 160 13.44 7.40 5.81
CA LYS A 160 12.58 6.41 6.49
C LYS A 160 11.62 5.78 5.50
N GLY A 161 11.09 4.64 5.89
CA GLY A 161 10.22 3.83 5.04
C GLY A 161 11.01 2.90 4.13
N VAL A 162 10.52 1.68 4.01
CA VAL A 162 11.00 0.70 3.04
C VAL A 162 9.84 0.40 2.11
N TYR A 163 9.97 0.86 0.88
CA TYR A 163 9.01 0.60 -0.18
C TYR A 163 9.60 -0.37 -1.19
N THR A 164 8.83 -1.38 -1.55
CA THR A 164 9.21 -2.39 -2.54
C THR A 164 8.03 -2.67 -3.47
N ARG A 165 8.31 -2.93 -4.75
CA ARG A 165 7.34 -3.37 -5.75
C ARG A 165 7.91 -4.53 -6.56
N TRP A 166 7.10 -5.55 -6.81
CA TRP A 166 7.47 -6.71 -7.63
C TRP A 166 6.32 -7.16 -8.52
N LYS A 167 6.62 -7.84 -9.61
CA LYS A 167 5.60 -8.42 -10.50
C LYS A 167 4.91 -9.61 -9.82
N ARG A 168 3.62 -9.72 -10.06
CA ARG A 168 2.81 -10.88 -9.68
C ARG A 168 3.03 -12.04 -10.62
#